data_076dcbc9801c6eea2b35ef50d9272e6f
#
_entry.id   076dcbc9801c6eea2b35ef50d9272e6f
#
_cell.length_a   1.000
_cell.length_b   1.000
_cell.length_c   1.000
_cell.angle_alpha   90.00
_cell.angle_beta   90.00
_cell.angle_gamma   90.00
#
_symmetry.space_group_name_H-M   'P 1'
#
loop_
_entity.id
_entity.type
_entity.pdbx_description
1 polymer ?
#
loop_
_entity_poly.entity_id
_entity_poly.type
_entity_poly.pdbx_seq_one_letter_code
_entity_poly.pdbx_strand_id
1 'polypeptide(L)'
;MSEYPTSPPSDIKVSGRTSAWVLILMTLTYTSSFMDRTVLSILQNPIKQELLLSDTQLGILSGFAFALFYSTLGIPVARLAERVDRRWLIAASLAVWSVATAASGLARGFVSLFAFRVAVGVGEAGASPPAHSLITDFFEPKRRGTAFSIYSLGVSIGVLIGAIAGGFIAQKFGWRLTFVVFGAPGLILAVLIPLTIREPRRGRLDVQRPQTEPLPSLLDVLRRFAAKPALFHSVAGASVAAFGSYSIIAFSAPFFIRAHGASLPEAGLFLGLTGGLAAGVGIFFSGLITDRVSRRDTRWTVWIPAIGLVLATPLYMAGFLVEGKTLAIATLLLPAALQYLYMGPTMGLMHNLVTPRMRATTTALLYLFVNLFGMGLGPPITGFLSDRFTAMALSDGLAAQCHGKALSTIPVCQDASAIGIRWALVISTLAFLWAAVHYLIAARTLRRDLEPDAVESPEAPVTAPVS
;
A
#
# COMPACT_ATOMS: atom_id res chain seq x y z
N MET A 1 23.41 -38.23 22.93
CA MET A 1 23.64 -36.82 22.52
C MET A 1 24.04 -36.88 21.05
N SER A 2 23.12 -36.66 20.12
CA SER A 2 23.45 -36.59 18.69
C SER A 2 23.74 -35.14 18.37
N GLU A 3 24.95 -34.86 17.93
CA GLU A 3 25.34 -33.53 17.43
C GLU A 3 24.48 -33.18 16.22
N TYR A 4 23.66 -32.16 16.36
CA TYR A 4 22.96 -31.55 15.23
C TYR A 4 23.98 -30.78 14.37
N PRO A 5 23.98 -30.96 13.04
CA PRO A 5 24.88 -30.23 12.16
C PRO A 5 24.58 -28.71 12.24
N THR A 6 25.59 -27.96 12.64
CA THR A 6 25.51 -26.46 12.81
C THR A 6 25.64 -25.71 11.52
N SER A 7 25.73 -26.36 10.38
CA SER A 7 25.81 -25.76 9.06
C SER A 7 24.78 -26.40 8.10
N PRO A 8 24.15 -25.60 7.22
CA PRO A 8 23.28 -26.13 6.16
C PRO A 8 24.08 -27.11 5.28
N PRO A 9 23.45 -28.16 4.73
CA PRO A 9 24.11 -29.08 3.83
C PRO A 9 24.83 -28.33 2.70
N SER A 10 26.13 -28.57 2.56
CA SER A 10 27.04 -27.83 1.66
C SER A 10 26.72 -27.93 0.16
N ASP A 11 25.73 -28.72 -0.23
CA ASP A 11 25.52 -29.10 -1.64
C ASP A 11 24.42 -28.34 -2.38
N ILE A 12 23.76 -27.33 -1.77
CA ILE A 12 22.72 -26.57 -2.44
C ILE A 12 23.25 -25.20 -2.83
N LYS A 13 24.21 -25.14 -3.73
CA LYS A 13 24.56 -23.88 -4.43
C LYS A 13 23.42 -23.50 -5.36
N VAL A 14 22.55 -22.61 -4.92
CA VAL A 14 21.60 -21.95 -5.84
C VAL A 14 22.42 -21.08 -6.77
N SER A 15 22.32 -21.32 -8.07
CA SER A 15 22.96 -20.45 -9.05
C SER A 15 22.48 -19.02 -8.84
N GLY A 16 23.41 -18.08 -8.73
CA GLY A 16 23.09 -16.66 -8.61
C GLY A 16 22.15 -16.14 -9.73
N ARG A 17 22.25 -16.75 -10.93
CA ARG A 17 21.36 -16.47 -12.06
C ARG A 17 19.92 -16.90 -11.78
N THR A 18 19.70 -18.07 -11.19
CA THR A 18 18.36 -18.56 -10.84
C THR A 18 17.72 -17.68 -9.77
N SER A 19 18.46 -17.30 -8.72
CA SER A 19 17.96 -16.40 -7.68
C SER A 19 17.61 -15.01 -8.24
N ALA A 20 18.46 -14.46 -9.11
CA ALA A 20 18.19 -13.18 -9.78
C ALA A 20 16.94 -13.27 -10.65
N TRP A 21 16.76 -14.35 -11.41
CA TRP A 21 15.60 -14.57 -12.25
C TRP A 21 14.30 -14.62 -11.43
N VAL A 22 14.30 -15.39 -10.35
CA VAL A 22 13.15 -15.44 -9.42
C VAL A 22 12.83 -14.05 -8.87
N LEU A 23 13.84 -13.30 -8.43
CA LEU A 23 13.64 -11.95 -7.91
C LEU A 23 13.06 -11.01 -8.96
N ILE A 24 13.53 -11.07 -10.20
CA ILE A 24 13.01 -10.28 -11.32
C ILE A 24 11.53 -10.61 -11.54
N LEU A 25 11.15 -11.89 -11.62
CA LEU A 25 9.76 -12.28 -11.83
C LEU A 25 8.85 -11.87 -10.66
N MET A 26 9.31 -11.98 -9.41
CA MET A 26 8.54 -11.53 -8.24
C MET A 26 8.40 -9.99 -8.24
N THR A 27 9.46 -9.26 -8.60
CA THR A 27 9.42 -7.80 -8.73
C THR A 27 8.46 -7.37 -9.83
N LEU A 28 8.48 -8.03 -10.99
CA LEU A 28 7.53 -7.75 -12.08
C LEU A 28 6.09 -8.09 -11.70
N THR A 29 5.87 -9.17 -10.93
CA THR A 29 4.55 -9.51 -10.37
C THR A 29 4.03 -8.39 -9.47
N TYR A 30 4.88 -7.86 -8.59
CA TYR A 30 4.51 -6.75 -7.69
C TYR A 30 4.31 -5.43 -8.45
N THR A 31 5.12 -5.19 -9.48
CA THR A 31 4.95 -4.08 -10.42
C THR A 31 3.59 -4.15 -11.11
N SER A 32 3.20 -5.31 -11.66
CA SER A 32 1.89 -5.50 -12.30
C SER A 32 0.73 -5.20 -11.36
N SER A 33 0.78 -5.69 -10.11
CA SER A 33 -0.23 -5.40 -9.10
C SER A 33 -0.42 -3.89 -8.87
N PHE A 34 0.68 -3.13 -8.71
CA PHE A 34 0.59 -1.69 -8.50
C PHE A 34 0.21 -0.91 -9.77
N MET A 35 0.55 -1.39 -10.95
CA MET A 35 0.03 -0.86 -12.21
C MET A 35 -1.49 -0.95 -12.26
N ASP A 36 -2.07 -2.12 -11.93
CA ASP A 36 -3.51 -2.38 -11.97
C ASP A 36 -4.29 -1.54 -10.94
N ARG A 37 -3.70 -1.26 -9.79
CA ARG A 37 -4.29 -0.36 -8.79
C ARG A 37 -4.27 1.09 -9.24
N THR A 38 -3.17 1.52 -9.86
CA THR A 38 -2.95 2.92 -10.25
C THR A 38 -3.77 3.31 -11.46
N VAL A 39 -3.94 2.40 -12.43
CA VAL A 39 -4.64 2.70 -13.67
C VAL A 39 -6.08 3.17 -13.44
N LEU A 40 -6.77 2.61 -12.44
CA LEU A 40 -8.14 3.03 -12.12
C LEU A 40 -8.20 4.51 -11.70
N SER A 41 -7.20 5.01 -10.93
CA SER A 41 -7.15 6.42 -10.52
C SER A 41 -7.06 7.38 -11.72
N ILE A 42 -6.32 6.99 -12.76
CA ILE A 42 -6.23 7.77 -14.02
C ILE A 42 -7.53 7.71 -14.82
N LEU A 43 -8.19 6.55 -14.81
CA LEU A 43 -9.38 6.30 -15.62
C LEU A 43 -10.68 6.78 -14.97
N GLN A 44 -10.66 7.30 -13.73
CA GLN A 44 -11.88 7.69 -13.00
C GLN A 44 -12.74 8.69 -13.79
N ASN A 45 -12.16 9.73 -14.39
CA ASN A 45 -12.94 10.74 -15.12
C ASN A 45 -13.65 10.18 -16.36
N PRO A 46 -12.98 9.49 -17.31
CA PRO A 46 -13.70 8.90 -18.45
C PRO A 46 -14.71 7.81 -18.02
N ILE A 47 -14.42 7.03 -16.97
CA ILE A 47 -15.37 6.05 -16.42
C ILE A 47 -16.59 6.77 -15.82
N LYS A 48 -16.37 7.83 -15.02
CA LYS A 48 -17.45 8.65 -14.44
C LYS A 48 -18.42 9.15 -15.50
N GLN A 49 -17.87 9.70 -16.58
CA GLN A 49 -18.66 10.30 -17.66
C GLN A 49 -19.45 9.26 -18.46
N GLU A 50 -18.86 8.11 -18.77
CA GLU A 50 -19.49 7.09 -19.61
C GLU A 50 -20.48 6.23 -18.81
N LEU A 51 -20.11 5.83 -17.58
CA LEU A 51 -20.96 4.97 -16.74
C LEU A 51 -21.86 5.74 -15.78
N LEU A 52 -21.87 7.08 -15.82
CA LEU A 52 -22.67 7.98 -15.01
C LEU A 52 -22.50 7.74 -13.50
N LEU A 53 -21.25 7.54 -13.06
CA LEU A 53 -20.93 7.23 -11.67
C LEU A 53 -20.74 8.51 -10.83
N SER A 54 -21.06 8.42 -9.53
CA SER A 54 -20.70 9.44 -8.55
C SER A 54 -19.22 9.29 -8.11
N ASP A 55 -18.67 10.32 -7.48
CA ASP A 55 -17.31 10.26 -6.92
C ASP A 55 -17.27 9.29 -5.73
N THR A 56 -18.35 9.16 -4.96
CA THR A 56 -18.52 8.13 -3.93
C THR A 56 -18.36 6.72 -4.52
N GLN A 57 -19.05 6.43 -5.62
CA GLN A 57 -18.95 5.13 -6.31
C GLN A 57 -17.53 4.88 -6.83
N LEU A 58 -16.86 5.88 -7.39
CA LEU A 58 -15.48 5.78 -7.82
C LEU A 58 -14.53 5.54 -6.66
N GLY A 59 -14.76 6.18 -5.51
CA GLY A 59 -14.02 5.92 -4.29
C GLY A 59 -14.20 4.48 -3.77
N ILE A 60 -15.42 3.95 -3.81
CA ILE A 60 -15.72 2.55 -3.47
C ILE A 60 -14.97 1.58 -4.40
N LEU A 61 -14.96 1.86 -5.70
CA LEU A 61 -14.24 1.04 -6.70
C LEU A 61 -12.72 1.08 -6.53
N SER A 62 -12.18 2.24 -6.16
CA SER A 62 -10.73 2.44 -6.00
C SER A 62 -10.20 1.90 -4.66
N GLY A 63 -11.05 1.88 -3.63
CA GLY A 63 -10.66 1.53 -2.27
C GLY A 63 -11.36 0.27 -1.75
N PHE A 64 -12.60 0.41 -1.33
CA PHE A 64 -13.35 -0.58 -0.57
C PHE A 64 -13.48 -1.93 -1.28
N ALA A 65 -13.85 -1.92 -2.58
CA ALA A 65 -14.06 -3.13 -3.36
C ALA A 65 -12.82 -4.03 -3.39
N PHE A 66 -11.65 -3.43 -3.42
CA PHE A 66 -10.38 -4.14 -3.40
C PHE A 66 -9.93 -4.47 -1.96
N ALA A 67 -9.89 -3.47 -1.07
CA ALA A 67 -9.28 -3.57 0.25
C ALA A 67 -9.94 -4.64 1.13
N LEU A 68 -11.26 -4.75 1.08
CA LEU A 68 -12.01 -5.72 1.88
C LEU A 68 -11.56 -7.16 1.59
N PHE A 69 -11.55 -7.54 0.32
CA PHE A 69 -11.23 -8.93 -0.08
C PHE A 69 -9.73 -9.20 -0.03
N TYR A 70 -8.89 -8.25 -0.45
CA TYR A 70 -7.44 -8.37 -0.33
C TYR A 70 -6.99 -8.61 1.12
N SER A 71 -7.55 -7.85 2.07
CA SER A 71 -7.15 -7.95 3.47
C SER A 71 -7.70 -9.19 4.17
N THR A 72 -8.96 -9.56 3.90
CA THR A 72 -9.61 -10.71 4.55
C THR A 72 -9.10 -12.04 4.02
N LEU A 73 -8.85 -12.14 2.71
CA LEU A 73 -8.36 -13.35 2.07
C LEU A 73 -6.85 -13.56 2.20
N GLY A 74 -6.09 -12.51 2.52
CA GLY A 74 -4.64 -12.61 2.69
C GLY A 74 -4.22 -13.68 3.70
N ILE A 75 -4.95 -13.83 4.82
CA ILE A 75 -4.65 -14.83 5.86
C ILE A 75 -4.95 -16.27 5.40
N PRO A 76 -6.16 -16.59 4.89
CA PRO A 76 -6.46 -17.93 4.36
C PRO A 76 -5.50 -18.35 3.24
N VAL A 77 -5.19 -17.43 2.34
CA VAL A 77 -4.31 -17.71 1.20
C VAL A 77 -2.85 -17.87 1.64
N ALA A 78 -2.38 -17.14 2.65
CA ALA A 78 -1.07 -17.38 3.23
C ALA A 78 -0.96 -18.80 3.80
N ARG A 79 -1.99 -19.31 4.49
CA ARG A 79 -2.05 -20.70 4.97
C ARG A 79 -2.11 -21.71 3.82
N LEU A 80 -2.83 -21.40 2.76
CA LEU A 80 -2.85 -22.23 1.56
C LEU A 80 -1.44 -22.30 0.93
N ALA A 81 -0.73 -21.18 0.86
CA ALA A 81 0.64 -21.10 0.37
C ALA A 81 1.62 -22.00 1.12
N GLU A 82 1.34 -22.36 2.38
CA GLU A 82 2.15 -23.31 3.14
C GLU A 82 1.97 -24.77 2.68
N ARG A 83 0.88 -25.10 2.00
CA ARG A 83 0.48 -26.47 1.66
C ARG A 83 0.62 -26.82 0.18
N VAL A 84 0.56 -25.82 -0.69
CA VAL A 84 0.58 -25.99 -2.15
C VAL A 84 1.89 -25.49 -2.76
N ASP A 85 2.15 -25.88 -4.01
CA ASP A 85 3.26 -25.33 -4.81
C ASP A 85 3.03 -23.83 -5.04
N ARG A 86 3.96 -23.00 -4.53
CA ARG A 86 3.85 -21.53 -4.51
C ARG A 86 3.87 -20.91 -5.91
N ARG A 87 4.55 -21.56 -6.87
CA ARG A 87 4.61 -21.12 -8.27
C ARG A 87 3.24 -21.12 -8.90
N TRP A 88 2.52 -22.23 -8.73
CA TRP A 88 1.16 -22.38 -9.27
C TRP A 88 0.16 -21.48 -8.56
N LEU A 89 0.32 -21.27 -7.25
CA LEU A 89 -0.53 -20.35 -6.51
C LEU A 89 -0.35 -18.90 -7.01
N ILE A 90 0.90 -18.44 -7.20
CA ILE A 90 1.20 -17.12 -7.76
C ILE A 90 0.67 -17.02 -9.18
N ALA A 91 0.87 -18.03 -10.01
CA ALA A 91 0.40 -18.05 -11.39
C ALA A 91 -1.13 -17.98 -11.50
N ALA A 92 -1.84 -18.78 -10.69
CA ALA A 92 -3.30 -18.75 -10.63
C ALA A 92 -3.81 -17.39 -10.15
N SER A 93 -3.18 -16.83 -9.12
CA SER A 93 -3.48 -15.50 -8.61
C SER A 93 -3.29 -14.42 -9.68
N LEU A 94 -2.15 -14.42 -10.36
CA LEU A 94 -1.87 -13.55 -11.51
C LEU A 94 -2.93 -13.69 -12.61
N ALA A 95 -3.27 -14.90 -12.99
CA ALA A 95 -4.28 -15.15 -14.04
C ALA A 95 -5.64 -14.58 -13.62
N VAL A 96 -6.09 -14.82 -12.38
CA VAL A 96 -7.38 -14.35 -11.87
C VAL A 96 -7.46 -12.83 -11.91
N TRP A 97 -6.48 -12.12 -11.29
CA TRP A 97 -6.58 -10.65 -11.26
C TRP A 97 -6.36 -10.02 -12.63
N SER A 98 -5.47 -10.57 -13.47
CA SER A 98 -5.21 -10.03 -14.80
C SER A 98 -6.40 -10.18 -15.74
N VAL A 99 -7.10 -11.32 -15.68
CA VAL A 99 -8.37 -11.51 -16.40
C VAL A 99 -9.42 -10.54 -15.86
N ALA A 100 -9.53 -10.37 -14.53
CA ALA A 100 -10.48 -9.43 -13.93
C ALA A 100 -10.15 -7.96 -14.29
N THR A 101 -8.86 -7.60 -14.34
CA THR A 101 -8.42 -6.28 -14.80
C THR A 101 -8.83 -6.08 -16.26
N ALA A 102 -8.49 -6.99 -17.14
CA ALA A 102 -8.90 -6.91 -18.56
C ALA A 102 -10.43 -6.86 -18.72
N ALA A 103 -11.18 -7.69 -17.98
CA ALA A 103 -12.64 -7.73 -17.98
C ALA A 103 -13.25 -6.41 -17.44
N SER A 104 -12.55 -5.64 -16.63
CA SER A 104 -12.99 -4.29 -16.21
C SER A 104 -13.26 -3.38 -17.40
N GLY A 105 -12.58 -3.58 -18.52
CA GLY A 105 -12.85 -2.90 -19.78
C GLY A 105 -14.22 -3.23 -20.42
N LEU A 106 -14.86 -4.31 -20.00
CA LEU A 106 -16.20 -4.72 -20.47
C LEU A 106 -17.33 -4.22 -19.56
N ALA A 107 -16.99 -3.46 -18.49
CA ALA A 107 -17.98 -2.98 -17.54
C ALA A 107 -19.02 -2.06 -18.19
N ARG A 108 -20.29 -2.25 -17.81
CA ARG A 108 -21.45 -1.48 -18.31
C ARG A 108 -22.08 -0.59 -17.24
N GLY A 109 -21.56 -0.60 -16.01
CA GLY A 109 -22.07 0.18 -14.89
C GLY A 109 -21.32 -0.17 -13.60
N PHE A 110 -21.75 0.45 -12.50
CA PHE A 110 -21.13 0.29 -11.19
C PHE A 110 -20.99 -1.17 -10.75
N VAL A 111 -22.09 -1.95 -10.80
CA VAL A 111 -22.12 -3.33 -10.28
C VAL A 111 -21.14 -4.24 -11.02
N SER A 112 -21.08 -4.16 -12.35
CA SER A 112 -20.13 -4.98 -13.13
C SER A 112 -18.69 -4.59 -12.85
N LEU A 113 -18.39 -3.30 -12.78
CA LEU A 113 -17.04 -2.83 -12.47
C LEU A 113 -16.65 -3.19 -11.03
N PHE A 114 -17.58 -3.08 -10.07
CA PHE A 114 -17.39 -3.49 -8.68
C PHE A 114 -17.04 -4.99 -8.58
N ALA A 115 -17.79 -5.84 -9.28
CA ALA A 115 -17.52 -7.28 -9.30
C ALA A 115 -16.11 -7.60 -9.82
N PHE A 116 -15.68 -6.94 -10.91
CA PHE A 116 -14.33 -7.12 -11.43
C PHE A 116 -13.27 -6.60 -10.45
N ARG A 117 -13.50 -5.47 -9.77
CA ARG A 117 -12.57 -4.94 -8.76
C ARG A 117 -12.45 -5.87 -7.53
N VAL A 118 -13.55 -6.50 -7.13
CA VAL A 118 -13.53 -7.56 -6.10
C VAL A 118 -12.69 -8.74 -6.58
N ALA A 119 -12.90 -9.21 -7.81
CA ALA A 119 -12.12 -10.31 -8.37
C ALA A 119 -10.61 -10.00 -8.46
N VAL A 120 -10.24 -8.73 -8.78
CA VAL A 120 -8.85 -8.27 -8.71
C VAL A 120 -8.32 -8.40 -7.27
N GLY A 121 -9.06 -7.92 -6.26
CA GLY A 121 -8.66 -8.00 -4.85
C GLY A 121 -8.49 -9.45 -4.36
N VAL A 122 -9.38 -10.34 -4.77
CA VAL A 122 -9.29 -11.79 -4.48
C VAL A 122 -8.03 -12.40 -5.11
N GLY A 123 -7.78 -12.10 -6.38
CA GLY A 123 -6.59 -12.59 -7.09
C GLY A 123 -5.29 -12.09 -6.47
N GLU A 124 -5.18 -10.78 -6.23
CA GLU A 124 -3.94 -10.20 -5.68
C GLU A 124 -3.60 -10.68 -4.25
N ALA A 125 -4.60 -11.05 -3.45
CA ALA A 125 -4.38 -11.59 -2.11
C ALA A 125 -3.47 -12.85 -2.11
N GLY A 126 -3.47 -13.59 -3.22
CA GLY A 126 -2.72 -14.82 -3.37
C GLY A 126 -1.27 -14.71 -3.82
N ALA A 127 -0.76 -13.50 -4.09
CA ALA A 127 0.57 -13.35 -4.68
C ALA A 127 1.66 -12.98 -3.66
N SER A 128 1.40 -11.99 -2.79
CA SER A 128 2.46 -11.44 -1.92
C SER A 128 3.00 -12.43 -0.88
N PRO A 129 2.19 -13.18 -0.11
CA PRO A 129 2.73 -14.13 0.87
C PRO A 129 3.59 -15.23 0.25
N PRO A 130 3.18 -15.93 -0.83
CA PRO A 130 4.03 -16.94 -1.44
C PRO A 130 5.26 -16.34 -2.16
N ALA A 131 5.19 -15.12 -2.69
CA ALA A 131 6.35 -14.44 -3.27
C ALA A 131 7.42 -14.16 -2.21
N HIS A 132 7.02 -13.66 -1.03
CA HIS A 132 7.94 -13.46 0.09
C HIS A 132 8.59 -14.77 0.52
N SER A 133 7.82 -15.85 0.64
CA SER A 133 8.31 -17.17 0.98
C SER A 133 9.28 -17.72 -0.07
N LEU A 134 9.02 -17.54 -1.38
CA LEU A 134 9.95 -17.91 -2.43
C LEU A 134 11.27 -17.14 -2.33
N ILE A 135 11.21 -15.80 -2.15
CA ILE A 135 12.42 -14.97 -2.03
C ILE A 135 13.28 -15.47 -0.87
N THR A 136 12.71 -15.80 0.29
CA THR A 136 13.49 -16.31 1.44
C THR A 136 14.20 -17.63 1.15
N ASP A 137 13.61 -18.49 0.32
CA ASP A 137 14.21 -19.77 -0.05
C ASP A 137 15.28 -19.66 -1.15
N PHE A 138 15.33 -18.57 -1.90
CA PHE A 138 16.34 -18.33 -2.95
C PHE A 138 17.49 -17.43 -2.51
N PHE A 139 17.37 -16.73 -1.35
CA PHE A 139 18.40 -15.82 -0.86
C PHE A 139 18.84 -16.18 0.56
N GLU A 140 20.14 -16.20 0.78
CA GLU A 140 20.75 -16.36 2.10
C GLU A 140 20.26 -15.25 3.06
N PRO A 141 20.16 -15.52 4.39
CA PRO A 141 19.71 -14.54 5.38
C PRO A 141 20.38 -13.17 5.28
N LYS A 142 21.70 -13.14 5.00
CA LYS A 142 22.49 -11.90 4.84
C LYS A 142 22.08 -11.07 3.62
N ARG A 143 21.47 -11.67 2.59
CA ARG A 143 21.08 -11.00 1.32
C ARG A 143 19.58 -10.79 1.20
N ARG A 144 18.75 -11.31 2.11
CA ARG A 144 17.29 -11.18 2.09
C ARG A 144 16.85 -9.72 2.13
N GLY A 145 17.50 -8.89 2.96
CA GLY A 145 17.19 -7.46 3.03
C GLY A 145 17.30 -6.77 1.67
N THR A 146 18.40 -6.98 0.95
CA THR A 146 18.59 -6.45 -0.41
C THR A 146 17.55 -7.00 -1.39
N ALA A 147 17.26 -8.30 -1.34
CA ALA A 147 16.27 -8.92 -2.21
C ALA A 147 14.87 -8.33 -1.98
N PHE A 148 14.44 -8.14 -0.73
CA PHE A 148 13.15 -7.50 -0.41
C PHE A 148 13.12 -6.02 -0.80
N SER A 149 14.25 -5.31 -0.70
CA SER A 149 14.33 -3.93 -1.18
C SER A 149 14.10 -3.84 -2.70
N ILE A 150 14.74 -4.73 -3.47
CA ILE A 150 14.54 -4.81 -4.93
C ILE A 150 13.08 -5.19 -5.26
N TYR A 151 12.52 -6.19 -4.57
CA TYR A 151 11.12 -6.57 -4.73
C TYR A 151 10.19 -5.38 -4.47
N SER A 152 10.45 -4.59 -3.43
CA SER A 152 9.64 -3.41 -3.05
C SER A 152 9.74 -2.27 -4.05
N LEU A 153 10.80 -2.18 -4.86
CA LEU A 153 10.85 -1.21 -5.98
C LEU A 153 9.70 -1.42 -6.97
N GLY A 154 9.16 -2.63 -7.05
CA GLY A 154 7.99 -2.93 -7.86
C GLY A 154 6.80 -2.00 -7.58
N VAL A 155 6.64 -1.51 -6.35
CA VAL A 155 5.60 -0.52 -5.98
C VAL A 155 5.78 0.77 -6.76
N SER A 156 6.93 1.42 -6.59
CA SER A 156 7.21 2.73 -7.22
C SER A 156 7.24 2.63 -8.75
N ILE A 157 7.83 1.56 -9.28
CA ILE A 157 7.86 1.30 -10.72
C ILE A 157 6.44 1.07 -11.25
N GLY A 158 5.63 0.29 -10.55
CA GLY A 158 4.24 0.00 -10.92
C GLY A 158 3.37 1.26 -10.93
N VAL A 159 3.47 2.10 -9.89
CA VAL A 159 2.76 3.39 -9.84
C VAL A 159 3.21 4.31 -10.97
N LEU A 160 4.51 4.43 -11.20
CA LEU A 160 5.06 5.31 -12.24
C LEU A 160 4.61 4.86 -13.64
N ILE A 161 4.82 3.58 -13.98
CA ILE A 161 4.43 3.03 -15.28
C ILE A 161 2.90 3.06 -15.42
N GLY A 162 2.17 2.61 -14.38
CA GLY A 162 0.70 2.57 -14.37
C GLY A 162 0.07 3.92 -14.61
N ALA A 163 0.60 4.96 -13.98
CA ALA A 163 0.11 6.32 -14.14
C ALA A 163 0.44 6.89 -15.53
N ILE A 164 1.70 6.84 -15.95
CA ILE A 164 2.16 7.46 -17.21
C ILE A 164 1.57 6.69 -18.40
N ALA A 165 1.82 5.37 -18.48
CA ALA A 165 1.32 4.56 -19.59
C ALA A 165 -0.21 4.53 -19.63
N GLY A 166 -0.87 4.45 -18.45
CA GLY A 166 -2.32 4.51 -18.34
C GLY A 166 -2.91 5.79 -18.92
N GLY A 167 -2.31 6.95 -18.61
CA GLY A 167 -2.73 8.23 -19.16
C GLY A 167 -2.60 8.30 -20.69
N PHE A 168 -1.44 7.88 -21.24
CA PHE A 168 -1.21 7.89 -22.69
C PHE A 168 -2.10 6.91 -23.45
N ILE A 169 -2.24 5.68 -22.97
CA ILE A 169 -3.08 4.67 -23.62
C ILE A 169 -4.55 5.09 -23.56
N ALA A 170 -5.03 5.59 -22.41
CA ALA A 170 -6.40 6.03 -22.25
C ALA A 170 -6.75 7.23 -23.14
N GLN A 171 -5.82 8.18 -23.30
CA GLN A 171 -6.02 9.34 -24.18
C GLN A 171 -6.20 8.91 -25.64
N LYS A 172 -5.45 7.90 -26.08
CA LYS A 172 -5.42 7.47 -27.47
C LYS A 172 -6.45 6.41 -27.82
N PHE A 173 -6.69 5.46 -26.92
CA PHE A 173 -7.46 4.26 -27.18
C PHE A 173 -8.68 4.09 -26.25
N GLY A 174 -8.87 5.02 -25.31
CA GLY A 174 -9.95 4.98 -24.33
C GLY A 174 -9.68 4.06 -23.14
N TRP A 175 -10.49 4.22 -22.10
CA TRP A 175 -10.31 3.54 -20.82
C TRP A 175 -10.53 2.03 -20.89
N ARG A 176 -11.42 1.56 -21.79
CA ARG A 176 -11.74 0.14 -21.92
C ARG A 176 -10.53 -0.66 -22.40
N LEU A 177 -9.87 -0.20 -23.49
CA LEU A 177 -8.67 -0.86 -24.00
C LEU A 177 -7.51 -0.74 -23.03
N THR A 178 -7.43 0.34 -22.26
CA THR A 178 -6.40 0.49 -21.24
C THR A 178 -6.43 -0.64 -20.22
N PHE A 179 -7.60 -1.03 -19.71
CA PHE A 179 -7.73 -2.18 -18.82
C PHE A 179 -7.27 -3.50 -19.46
N VAL A 180 -7.59 -3.72 -20.74
CA VAL A 180 -7.17 -4.94 -21.46
C VAL A 180 -5.63 -4.97 -21.59
N VAL A 181 -5.00 -3.85 -21.94
CA VAL A 181 -3.55 -3.74 -22.07
C VAL A 181 -2.85 -3.95 -20.73
N PHE A 182 -3.43 -3.46 -19.62
CA PHE A 182 -2.86 -3.61 -18.30
C PHE A 182 -3.00 -5.03 -17.72
N GLY A 183 -4.04 -5.77 -18.09
CA GLY A 183 -4.17 -7.18 -17.73
C GLY A 183 -3.18 -8.09 -18.47
N ALA A 184 -2.73 -7.73 -19.68
CA ALA A 184 -1.88 -8.59 -20.50
C ALA A 184 -0.52 -8.98 -19.86
N PRO A 185 0.27 -8.07 -19.25
CA PRO A 185 1.55 -8.42 -18.64
C PRO A 185 1.44 -9.48 -17.55
N GLY A 186 0.39 -9.41 -16.71
CA GLY A 186 0.18 -10.39 -15.67
C GLY A 186 -0.16 -11.78 -16.22
N LEU A 187 -0.89 -11.89 -17.32
CA LEU A 187 -1.14 -13.17 -17.98
C LEU A 187 0.15 -13.79 -18.54
N ILE A 188 1.04 -12.97 -19.10
CA ILE A 188 2.37 -13.42 -19.53
C ILE A 188 3.17 -13.97 -18.33
N LEU A 189 3.19 -13.25 -17.22
CA LEU A 189 3.86 -13.68 -15.99
C LEU A 189 3.23 -14.95 -15.40
N ALA A 190 1.89 -15.09 -15.47
CA ALA A 190 1.20 -16.28 -14.99
C ALA A 190 1.65 -17.56 -15.73
N VAL A 191 2.04 -17.45 -17.00
CA VAL A 191 2.61 -18.56 -17.77
C VAL A 191 4.11 -18.72 -17.51
N LEU A 192 4.86 -17.63 -17.46
CA LEU A 192 6.33 -17.67 -17.31
C LEU A 192 6.76 -18.24 -15.97
N ILE A 193 6.08 -17.89 -14.87
CA ILE A 193 6.48 -18.30 -13.50
C ILE A 193 6.53 -19.82 -13.36
N PRO A 194 5.45 -20.58 -13.61
CA PRO A 194 5.49 -22.02 -13.43
C PRO A 194 6.41 -22.76 -14.43
N LEU A 195 6.63 -22.18 -15.62
CA LEU A 195 7.49 -22.76 -16.64
C LEU A 195 8.99 -22.56 -16.33
N THR A 196 9.36 -21.46 -15.68
CA THR A 196 10.78 -21.09 -15.52
C THR A 196 11.30 -21.22 -14.10
N ILE A 197 10.42 -21.18 -13.08
CA ILE A 197 10.79 -21.37 -11.68
C ILE A 197 10.52 -22.85 -11.30
N ARG A 198 11.47 -23.48 -10.64
CA ARG A 198 11.26 -24.77 -9.95
C ARG A 198 10.97 -24.49 -8.48
N GLU A 199 9.95 -25.17 -7.92
CA GLU A 199 9.61 -25.05 -6.51
C GLU A 199 10.78 -25.51 -5.63
N PRO A 200 11.36 -24.65 -4.78
CA PRO A 200 12.45 -25.04 -3.91
C PRO A 200 11.92 -25.79 -2.69
N ARG A 201 12.76 -26.60 -2.04
CA ARG A 201 12.45 -27.10 -0.71
C ARG A 201 12.30 -25.94 0.26
N ARG A 202 11.24 -25.95 1.05
CA ARG A 202 10.93 -24.88 2.01
C ARG A 202 11.98 -24.84 3.11
N GLY A 203 12.39 -23.62 3.48
CA GLY A 203 13.37 -23.40 4.54
C GLY A 203 14.76 -23.91 4.22
N ARG A 204 15.08 -24.20 2.94
CA ARG A 204 16.37 -24.83 2.54
C ARG A 204 17.62 -24.01 2.92
N LEU A 205 17.46 -22.71 3.14
CA LEU A 205 18.53 -21.80 3.53
C LEU A 205 18.40 -21.32 4.99
N ASP A 206 17.43 -21.86 5.73
CA ASP A 206 17.26 -21.54 7.14
C ASP A 206 18.05 -22.52 8.01
N VAL A 207 18.72 -21.99 9.03
CA VAL A 207 19.29 -22.81 10.09
C VAL A 207 18.12 -23.41 10.86
N GLN A 208 17.95 -24.73 10.80
CA GLN A 208 16.92 -25.43 11.56
C GLN A 208 17.22 -25.27 13.07
N ARG A 209 16.57 -24.32 13.70
CA ARG A 209 16.48 -24.27 15.16
C ARG A 209 15.26 -25.07 15.58
N PRO A 210 15.39 -26.02 16.53
CA PRO A 210 14.23 -26.69 17.09
C PRO A 210 13.28 -25.65 17.67
N GLN A 211 12.09 -25.51 17.08
CA GLN A 211 11.04 -24.65 17.62
C GLN A 211 10.31 -25.46 18.70
N THR A 212 10.76 -25.37 19.93
CA THR A 212 10.21 -26.13 21.07
C THR A 212 8.97 -25.50 21.68
N GLU A 213 8.67 -24.24 21.37
CA GLU A 213 7.52 -23.54 21.96
C GLU A 213 6.44 -23.20 20.91
N PRO A 214 5.15 -23.23 21.28
CA PRO A 214 4.07 -22.89 20.38
C PRO A 214 4.14 -21.42 19.91
N LEU A 215 3.65 -21.16 18.71
CA LEU A 215 3.51 -19.78 18.20
C LEU A 215 2.50 -19.02 19.06
N PRO A 216 2.76 -17.73 19.38
CA PRO A 216 1.81 -16.89 20.09
C PRO A 216 0.46 -16.84 19.37
N SER A 217 -0.62 -16.94 20.11
CA SER A 217 -1.97 -16.83 19.56
C SER A 217 -2.26 -15.40 19.09
N LEU A 218 -3.26 -15.23 18.24
CA LEU A 218 -3.72 -13.89 17.84
C LEU A 218 -4.14 -13.06 19.07
N LEU A 219 -4.73 -13.72 20.07
CA LEU A 219 -5.15 -13.06 21.30
C LEU A 219 -3.96 -12.51 22.10
N ASP A 220 -2.83 -13.22 22.14
CA ASP A 220 -1.62 -12.75 22.81
C ASP A 220 -1.05 -11.50 22.12
N VAL A 221 -1.08 -11.48 20.78
CA VAL A 221 -0.67 -10.29 20.02
C VAL A 221 -1.62 -9.12 20.29
N LEU A 222 -2.94 -9.34 20.32
CA LEU A 222 -3.92 -8.30 20.63
C LEU A 222 -3.77 -7.79 22.07
N ARG A 223 -3.51 -8.68 23.04
CA ARG A 223 -3.18 -8.28 24.42
C ARG A 223 -1.93 -7.43 24.48
N ARG A 224 -0.93 -7.74 23.65
CA ARG A 224 0.30 -6.91 23.54
C ARG A 224 0.00 -5.50 23.02
N PHE A 225 -0.91 -5.37 22.03
CA PHE A 225 -1.39 -4.06 21.58
C PHE A 225 -2.07 -3.27 22.69
N ALA A 226 -2.89 -3.92 23.52
CA ALA A 226 -3.55 -3.27 24.64
C ALA A 226 -2.56 -2.88 25.75
N ALA A 227 -1.52 -3.70 25.99
CA ALA A 227 -0.54 -3.48 27.05
C ALA A 227 0.52 -2.41 26.70
N LYS A 228 0.79 -2.18 25.40
CA LYS A 228 1.80 -1.21 24.94
C LYS A 228 1.15 -0.09 24.11
N PRO A 229 0.76 1.04 24.75
CA PRO A 229 0.10 2.15 24.05
C PRO A 229 0.90 2.71 22.88
N ALA A 230 2.25 2.73 22.95
CA ALA A 230 3.08 3.16 21.82
C ALA A 230 2.86 2.28 20.59
N LEU A 231 2.67 0.96 20.75
CA LEU A 231 2.36 0.06 19.64
C LEU A 231 0.99 0.36 19.04
N PHE A 232 -0.05 0.46 19.87
CA PHE A 232 -1.40 0.78 19.46
C PHE A 232 -1.46 2.11 18.67
N HIS A 233 -0.93 3.19 19.28
CA HIS A 233 -0.97 4.51 18.66
C HIS A 233 -0.11 4.61 17.39
N SER A 234 1.00 3.87 17.28
CA SER A 234 1.77 3.84 16.03
C SER A 234 1.01 3.16 14.89
N VAL A 235 0.31 2.07 15.17
CA VAL A 235 -0.54 1.38 14.18
C VAL A 235 -1.76 2.23 13.81
N ALA A 236 -2.42 2.86 14.78
CA ALA A 236 -3.53 3.77 14.54
C ALA A 236 -3.09 4.98 13.70
N GLY A 237 -1.95 5.61 14.06
CA GLY A 237 -1.36 6.70 13.31
C GLY A 237 -1.05 6.33 11.87
N ALA A 238 -0.44 5.16 11.64
CA ALA A 238 -0.17 4.66 10.30
C ALA A 238 -1.46 4.42 9.48
N SER A 239 -2.50 3.88 10.12
CA SER A 239 -3.79 3.61 9.47
C SER A 239 -4.52 4.90 9.06
N VAL A 240 -4.48 5.92 9.94
CA VAL A 240 -5.06 7.24 9.64
C VAL A 240 -4.23 8.00 8.61
N ALA A 241 -2.89 7.91 8.65
CA ALA A 241 -2.02 8.47 7.61
C ALA A 241 -2.30 7.83 6.25
N ALA A 242 -2.49 6.51 6.23
CA ALA A 242 -2.84 5.78 5.02
C ALA A 242 -4.20 6.22 4.45
N PHE A 243 -5.18 6.58 5.30
CA PHE A 243 -6.45 7.14 4.85
C PHE A 243 -6.23 8.39 3.98
N GLY A 244 -5.47 9.37 4.47
CA GLY A 244 -5.13 10.57 3.70
C GLY A 244 -4.36 10.24 2.42
N SER A 245 -3.35 9.37 2.52
CA SER A 245 -2.51 8.99 1.37
C SER A 245 -3.29 8.30 0.26
N TYR A 246 -4.13 7.31 0.57
CA TYR A 246 -4.96 6.62 -0.44
C TYR A 246 -6.05 7.52 -1.02
N SER A 247 -6.61 8.44 -0.22
CA SER A 247 -7.54 9.47 -0.69
C SER A 247 -6.90 10.35 -1.76
N ILE A 248 -5.70 10.85 -1.48
CA ILE A 248 -4.95 11.71 -2.39
C ILE A 248 -4.57 10.93 -3.66
N ILE A 249 -4.02 9.72 -3.55
CA ILE A 249 -3.66 8.91 -4.71
C ILE A 249 -4.88 8.63 -5.60
N ALA A 250 -6.03 8.30 -5.01
CA ALA A 250 -7.22 7.98 -5.77
C ALA A 250 -7.76 9.18 -6.55
N PHE A 251 -7.74 10.38 -5.96
CA PHE A 251 -8.40 11.55 -6.53
C PHE A 251 -7.46 12.63 -7.09
N SER A 252 -6.12 12.46 -7.02
CA SER A 252 -5.16 13.43 -7.58
C SER A 252 -5.30 13.60 -9.10
N ALA A 253 -5.39 12.51 -9.85
CA ALA A 253 -5.56 12.60 -11.30
C ALA A 253 -6.89 13.26 -11.68
N PRO A 254 -8.06 12.85 -11.12
CA PRO A 254 -9.32 13.59 -11.29
C PRO A 254 -9.24 15.07 -10.92
N PHE A 255 -8.54 15.42 -9.83
CA PHE A 255 -8.33 16.82 -9.43
C PHE A 255 -7.60 17.61 -10.52
N PHE A 256 -6.47 17.09 -11.03
CA PHE A 256 -5.72 17.80 -12.08
C PHE A 256 -6.54 17.98 -13.36
N ILE A 257 -7.33 16.98 -13.73
CA ILE A 257 -8.17 17.04 -14.91
C ILE A 257 -9.30 18.08 -14.72
N ARG A 258 -9.99 18.05 -13.56
CA ARG A 258 -11.17 18.90 -13.33
C ARG A 258 -10.82 20.34 -12.95
N ALA A 259 -9.82 20.52 -12.05
CA ALA A 259 -9.46 21.83 -11.52
C ALA A 259 -8.45 22.60 -12.38
N HIS A 260 -7.63 21.89 -13.17
CA HIS A 260 -6.56 22.51 -13.96
C HIS A 260 -6.63 22.18 -15.46
N GLY A 261 -7.69 21.51 -15.92
CA GLY A 261 -7.86 21.17 -17.35
C GLY A 261 -6.77 20.26 -17.89
N ALA A 262 -6.10 19.47 -17.04
CA ALA A 262 -5.03 18.59 -17.48
C ALA A 262 -5.56 17.46 -18.37
N SER A 263 -4.79 17.10 -19.40
CA SER A 263 -5.04 15.90 -20.18
C SER A 263 -4.75 14.63 -19.36
N LEU A 264 -5.24 13.46 -19.81
CA LEU A 264 -4.96 12.18 -19.16
C LEU A 264 -3.46 11.89 -19.04
N PRO A 265 -2.61 12.12 -20.07
CA PRO A 265 -1.15 11.97 -19.94
C PRO A 265 -0.51 12.89 -18.90
N GLU A 266 -0.93 14.17 -18.85
CA GLU A 266 -0.43 15.12 -17.85
C GLU A 266 -0.81 14.72 -16.42
N ALA A 267 -2.06 14.32 -16.21
CA ALA A 267 -2.53 13.79 -14.92
C ALA A 267 -1.80 12.50 -14.52
N GLY A 268 -1.51 11.64 -15.51
CA GLY A 268 -0.71 10.43 -15.32
C GLY A 268 0.73 10.73 -14.94
N LEU A 269 1.39 11.68 -15.62
CA LEU A 269 2.74 12.13 -15.27
C LEU A 269 2.79 12.70 -13.86
N PHE A 270 1.81 13.54 -13.49
CA PHE A 270 1.72 14.09 -12.15
C PHE A 270 1.57 13.00 -11.08
N LEU A 271 0.63 12.07 -11.27
CA LEU A 271 0.43 10.98 -10.32
C LEU A 271 1.67 10.07 -10.24
N GLY A 272 2.37 9.83 -11.36
CA GLY A 272 3.63 9.10 -11.37
C GLY A 272 4.74 9.80 -10.57
N LEU A 273 4.86 11.12 -10.70
CA LEU A 273 5.83 11.91 -9.96
C LEU A 273 5.52 11.96 -8.46
N THR A 274 4.27 12.18 -8.08
CA THR A 274 3.88 12.30 -6.65
C THR A 274 3.73 10.94 -5.98
N GLY A 275 2.98 10.01 -6.58
CA GLY A 275 2.67 8.69 -6.01
C GLY A 275 3.80 7.66 -6.22
N GLY A 276 4.62 7.81 -7.27
CA GLY A 276 5.75 6.93 -7.55
C GLY A 276 7.07 7.48 -7.04
N LEU A 277 7.55 8.56 -7.67
CA LEU A 277 8.89 9.09 -7.40
C LEU A 277 9.00 9.76 -6.02
N ALA A 278 8.15 10.76 -5.73
CA ALA A 278 8.22 11.49 -4.46
C ALA A 278 7.92 10.59 -3.25
N ALA A 279 6.95 9.68 -3.39
CA ALA A 279 6.66 8.67 -2.37
C ALA A 279 7.87 7.77 -2.12
N GLY A 280 8.53 7.26 -3.18
CA GLY A 280 9.75 6.45 -3.06
C GLY A 280 10.89 7.18 -2.34
N VAL A 281 11.10 8.45 -2.67
CA VAL A 281 12.06 9.34 -2.00
C VAL A 281 11.71 9.48 -0.52
N GLY A 282 10.45 9.75 -0.18
CA GLY A 282 9.98 9.87 1.21
C GLY A 282 10.22 8.60 2.02
N ILE A 283 9.86 7.44 1.47
CA ILE A 283 10.08 6.13 2.11
C ILE A 283 11.58 5.89 2.35
N PHE A 284 12.42 6.15 1.35
CA PHE A 284 13.87 5.95 1.46
C PHE A 284 14.48 6.83 2.56
N PHE A 285 14.19 8.12 2.54
CA PHE A 285 14.72 9.04 3.54
C PHE A 285 14.12 8.81 4.93
N SER A 286 12.91 8.26 5.05
CA SER A 286 12.30 7.95 6.34
C SER A 286 13.17 7.02 7.19
N GLY A 287 13.70 5.97 6.61
CA GLY A 287 14.61 5.03 7.27
C GLY A 287 15.95 5.70 7.63
N LEU A 288 16.60 6.33 6.65
CA LEU A 288 17.93 6.95 6.84
C LEU A 288 17.93 8.02 7.93
N ILE A 289 16.93 8.90 7.93
CA ILE A 289 16.82 9.97 8.94
C ILE A 289 16.57 9.35 10.31
N THR A 290 15.60 8.41 10.38
CA THR A 290 15.25 7.77 11.64
C THR A 290 16.43 7.02 12.26
N ASP A 291 17.16 6.22 11.49
CA ASP A 291 18.31 5.46 11.99
C ASP A 291 19.43 6.35 12.54
N ARG A 292 19.57 7.56 11.99
CA ARG A 292 20.56 8.53 12.44
C ARG A 292 20.19 9.20 13.74
N VAL A 293 18.93 9.68 13.85
CA VAL A 293 18.52 10.53 14.97
C VAL A 293 17.97 9.72 16.16
N SER A 294 17.42 8.53 15.93
CA SER A 294 16.93 7.64 17.00
C SER A 294 18.04 7.13 17.92
N ARG A 295 19.30 7.16 17.46
CA ARG A 295 20.48 6.88 18.31
C ARG A 295 20.66 7.90 19.46
N ARG A 296 20.14 9.13 19.29
CA ARG A 296 20.19 10.17 20.33
C ARG A 296 19.01 10.06 21.30
N ASP A 297 17.83 9.82 20.75
CA ASP A 297 16.60 9.60 21.52
C ASP A 297 15.65 8.71 20.72
N THR A 298 15.22 7.60 21.30
CA THR A 298 14.31 6.63 20.66
C THR A 298 12.98 7.25 20.24
N ARG A 299 12.54 8.35 20.87
CA ARG A 299 11.30 9.07 20.51
C ARG A 299 11.32 9.65 19.11
N TRP A 300 12.50 9.84 18.49
CA TRP A 300 12.59 10.27 17.10
C TRP A 300 11.93 9.29 16.13
N THR A 301 11.80 8.02 16.47
CA THR A 301 11.07 7.03 15.66
C THR A 301 9.59 7.36 15.48
N VAL A 302 8.99 8.14 16.36
CA VAL A 302 7.61 8.61 16.29
C VAL A 302 7.48 10.11 16.01
N TRP A 303 8.50 10.92 16.37
CA TRP A 303 8.51 12.35 16.07
C TRP A 303 8.70 12.62 14.56
N ILE A 304 9.55 11.85 13.86
CA ILE A 304 9.74 12.01 12.41
C ILE A 304 8.43 11.81 11.65
N PRO A 305 7.66 10.70 11.85
CA PRO A 305 6.31 10.58 11.33
C PRO A 305 5.41 11.78 11.63
N ALA A 306 5.36 12.18 12.89
CA ALA A 306 4.51 13.29 13.33
C ALA A 306 4.88 14.60 12.62
N ILE A 307 6.17 14.97 12.59
CA ILE A 307 6.67 16.19 11.93
C ILE A 307 6.37 16.15 10.43
N GLY A 308 6.67 15.01 9.77
CA GLY A 308 6.40 14.84 8.35
C GLY A 308 4.94 15.06 7.98
N LEU A 309 4.02 14.49 8.77
CA LEU A 309 2.58 14.61 8.55
C LEU A 309 2.04 16.02 8.87
N VAL A 310 2.54 16.65 9.95
CA VAL A 310 2.18 18.04 10.28
C VAL A 310 2.63 19.00 9.20
N LEU A 311 3.84 18.86 8.68
CA LEU A 311 4.35 19.69 7.58
C LEU A 311 3.67 19.41 6.26
N ALA A 312 3.35 18.15 5.97
CA ALA A 312 2.66 17.78 4.73
C ALA A 312 1.27 18.42 4.62
N THR A 313 0.54 18.56 5.73
CA THR A 313 -0.84 19.05 5.72
C THR A 313 -0.99 20.45 5.09
N PRO A 314 -0.35 21.51 5.62
CA PRO A 314 -0.49 22.86 5.06
C PRO A 314 0.07 22.95 3.63
N LEU A 315 1.11 22.19 3.31
CA LEU A 315 1.68 22.16 1.96
C LEU A 315 0.71 21.51 0.96
N TYR A 316 0.02 20.44 1.34
CA TYR A 316 -1.04 19.86 0.52
C TYR A 316 -2.21 20.81 0.35
N MET A 317 -2.67 21.43 1.45
CA MET A 317 -3.75 22.43 1.37
C MET A 317 -3.38 23.57 0.41
N ALA A 318 -2.18 24.13 0.55
CA ALA A 318 -1.69 25.17 -0.36
C ALA A 318 -1.67 24.66 -1.81
N GLY A 319 -1.14 23.45 -2.06
CA GLY A 319 -1.06 22.88 -3.39
C GLY A 319 -2.41 22.58 -4.05
N PHE A 320 -3.44 22.21 -3.26
CA PHE A 320 -4.79 22.02 -3.78
C PHE A 320 -5.56 23.33 -3.98
N LEU A 321 -5.20 24.40 -3.26
CA LEU A 321 -5.86 25.71 -3.36
C LEU A 321 -5.22 26.63 -4.40
N VAL A 322 -3.97 26.38 -4.78
CA VAL A 322 -3.24 27.24 -5.71
C VAL A 322 -3.87 27.21 -7.10
N GLU A 323 -3.90 28.34 -7.76
CA GLU A 323 -4.28 28.48 -9.16
C GLU A 323 -3.06 28.24 -10.07
N GLY A 324 -3.28 27.59 -11.19
CA GLY A 324 -2.22 27.29 -12.15
C GLY A 324 -1.56 25.92 -11.97
N LYS A 325 -1.61 25.15 -13.05
CA LYS A 325 -1.18 23.75 -13.12
C LYS A 325 0.28 23.52 -12.68
N THR A 326 1.21 24.32 -13.19
CA THR A 326 2.64 24.17 -12.90
C THR A 326 2.97 24.42 -11.44
N LEU A 327 2.36 25.45 -10.84
CA LEU A 327 2.57 25.78 -9.43
C LEU A 327 1.95 24.72 -8.52
N ALA A 328 0.77 24.19 -8.87
CA ALA A 328 0.15 23.06 -8.16
C ALA A 328 1.06 21.82 -8.17
N ILE A 329 1.64 21.47 -9.32
CA ILE A 329 2.59 20.35 -9.42
C ILE A 329 3.79 20.58 -8.49
N ALA A 330 4.43 21.75 -8.58
CA ALA A 330 5.62 22.06 -7.79
C ALA A 330 5.36 22.02 -6.27
N THR A 331 4.22 22.57 -5.83
CA THR A 331 3.86 22.61 -4.41
C THR A 331 3.45 21.24 -3.85
N LEU A 332 2.89 20.34 -4.67
CA LEU A 332 2.43 19.02 -4.23
C LEU A 332 3.55 17.95 -4.17
N LEU A 333 4.72 18.18 -4.78
CA LEU A 333 5.82 17.19 -4.75
C LEU A 333 6.41 17.00 -3.35
N LEU A 334 6.67 18.09 -2.63
CA LEU A 334 7.27 18.00 -1.30
C LEU A 334 6.35 17.29 -0.28
N PRO A 335 5.08 17.67 -0.13
CA PRO A 335 4.18 16.96 0.79
C PRO A 335 3.94 15.51 0.38
N ALA A 336 4.01 15.18 -0.91
CA ALA A 336 3.95 13.80 -1.39
C ALA A 336 5.12 12.94 -0.92
N ALA A 337 6.29 13.51 -0.68
CA ALA A 337 7.41 12.80 -0.02
C ALA A 337 7.23 12.76 1.51
N LEU A 338 6.88 13.91 2.13
CA LEU A 338 6.77 14.03 3.58
C LEU A 338 5.72 13.11 4.19
N GLN A 339 4.58 12.90 3.52
CA GLN A 339 3.52 12.01 4.01
C GLN A 339 3.98 10.57 4.24
N TYR A 340 5.03 10.10 3.54
CA TYR A 340 5.53 8.73 3.66
C TYR A 340 6.65 8.55 4.70
N LEU A 341 7.04 9.61 5.41
CA LEU A 341 8.06 9.52 6.46
C LEU A 341 7.67 8.60 7.62
N TYR A 342 6.41 8.18 7.70
CA TYR A 342 5.96 7.26 8.74
C TYR A 342 6.24 5.77 8.45
N MET A 343 6.41 5.36 7.19
CA MET A 343 6.40 3.92 6.84
C MET A 343 7.57 3.15 7.45
N GLY A 344 8.81 3.60 7.23
CA GLY A 344 10.00 2.94 7.75
C GLY A 344 10.04 2.91 9.29
N PRO A 345 9.93 4.08 9.95
CA PRO A 345 9.94 4.16 11.41
C PRO A 345 8.87 3.33 12.10
N THR A 346 7.63 3.32 11.56
CA THR A 346 6.52 2.55 12.15
C THR A 346 6.80 1.05 12.12
N MET A 347 7.31 0.54 10.98
CA MET A 347 7.62 -0.87 10.84
C MET A 347 8.75 -1.29 11.80
N GLY A 348 9.83 -0.51 11.86
CA GLY A 348 10.94 -0.76 12.77
C GLY A 348 10.53 -0.73 14.23
N LEU A 349 9.74 0.28 14.61
CA LEU A 349 9.24 0.44 15.97
C LEU A 349 8.36 -0.73 16.41
N MET A 350 7.41 -1.14 15.57
CA MET A 350 6.55 -2.27 15.89
C MET A 350 7.33 -3.54 16.16
N HIS A 351 8.36 -3.82 15.35
CA HIS A 351 9.20 -5.01 15.55
C HIS A 351 10.02 -4.97 16.83
N ASN A 352 10.31 -3.78 17.35
CA ASN A 352 11.03 -3.59 18.62
C ASN A 352 10.11 -3.66 19.85
N LEU A 353 8.79 -3.45 19.67
CA LEU A 353 7.81 -3.49 20.76
C LEU A 353 7.19 -4.88 20.99
N VAL A 354 7.48 -5.84 20.10
CA VAL A 354 6.97 -7.21 20.18
C VAL A 354 8.12 -8.22 20.14
N THR A 355 7.86 -9.41 20.68
CA THR A 355 8.83 -10.50 20.60
C THR A 355 9.07 -10.94 19.14
N PRO A 356 10.23 -11.50 18.80
CA PRO A 356 10.52 -11.97 17.45
C PRO A 356 9.45 -12.89 16.85
N ARG A 357 8.79 -13.69 17.68
CA ARG A 357 7.71 -14.63 17.27
C ARG A 357 6.38 -13.92 16.92
N MET A 358 6.14 -12.74 17.49
CA MET A 358 4.93 -11.94 17.22
C MET A 358 5.07 -11.05 15.98
N ARG A 359 6.28 -10.80 15.46
CA ARG A 359 6.55 -9.82 14.40
C ARG A 359 5.71 -10.05 13.15
N ALA A 360 5.60 -11.28 12.68
CA ALA A 360 4.83 -11.61 11.48
C ALA A 360 3.33 -11.28 11.66
N THR A 361 2.75 -11.72 12.78
CA THR A 361 1.32 -11.45 13.09
C THR A 361 1.07 -9.96 13.30
N THR A 362 1.98 -9.24 13.96
CA THR A 362 1.88 -7.79 14.17
C THR A 362 1.95 -7.04 12.84
N THR A 363 2.84 -7.45 11.93
CA THR A 363 2.91 -6.88 10.58
C THR A 363 1.64 -7.15 9.78
N ALA A 364 1.09 -8.35 9.87
CA ALA A 364 -0.18 -8.69 9.20
C ALA A 364 -1.34 -7.83 9.73
N LEU A 365 -1.40 -7.60 11.04
CA LEU A 365 -2.39 -6.70 11.65
C LEU A 365 -2.21 -5.24 11.20
N LEU A 366 -0.97 -4.74 11.14
CA LEU A 366 -0.72 -3.41 10.60
C LEU A 366 -1.29 -3.27 9.18
N TYR A 367 -0.93 -4.20 8.29
CA TYR A 367 -1.43 -4.14 6.91
C TYR A 367 -2.94 -4.33 6.82
N LEU A 368 -3.54 -5.14 7.68
CA LEU A 368 -5.00 -5.28 7.78
C LEU A 368 -5.63 -3.92 8.09
N PHE A 369 -5.16 -3.22 9.13
CA PHE A 369 -5.72 -1.93 9.53
C PHE A 369 -5.42 -0.83 8.50
N VAL A 370 -4.19 -0.74 7.99
CA VAL A 370 -3.79 0.22 6.95
C VAL A 370 -4.64 0.04 5.68
N ASN A 371 -4.87 -1.19 5.23
CA ASN A 371 -5.67 -1.43 4.05
C ASN A 371 -7.16 -1.22 4.31
N LEU A 372 -7.70 -1.72 5.42
CA LEU A 372 -9.14 -1.62 5.70
C LEU A 372 -9.56 -0.17 5.99
N PHE A 373 -8.86 0.51 6.91
CA PHE A 373 -9.16 1.90 7.27
C PHE A 373 -8.59 2.90 6.26
N GLY A 374 -7.34 2.70 5.81
CA GLY A 374 -6.70 3.59 4.86
C GLY A 374 -7.33 3.48 3.48
N MET A 375 -7.06 2.37 2.80
CA MET A 375 -7.52 2.16 1.43
C MET A 375 -9.04 1.91 1.35
N GLY A 376 -9.61 1.16 2.30
CA GLY A 376 -11.02 0.81 2.29
C GLY A 376 -11.97 1.98 2.55
N LEU A 377 -11.61 2.92 3.43
CA LEU A 377 -12.46 4.06 3.79
C LEU A 377 -12.02 5.38 3.20
N GLY A 378 -10.71 5.59 2.96
CA GLY A 378 -10.19 6.88 2.47
C GLY A 378 -10.84 7.34 1.17
N PRO A 379 -10.69 6.60 0.06
CA PRO A 379 -11.28 6.99 -1.21
C PRO A 379 -12.81 7.11 -1.20
N PRO A 380 -13.61 6.19 -0.58
CA PRO A 380 -15.06 6.36 -0.50
C PRO A 380 -15.50 7.62 0.22
N ILE A 381 -14.88 7.95 1.36
CA ILE A 381 -15.22 9.14 2.13
C ILE A 381 -14.82 10.41 1.36
N THR A 382 -13.64 10.42 0.71
CA THR A 382 -13.23 11.55 -0.13
C THR A 382 -14.16 11.72 -1.33
N GLY A 383 -14.61 10.65 -1.96
CA GLY A 383 -15.60 10.69 -3.03
C GLY A 383 -16.94 11.25 -2.55
N PHE A 384 -17.41 10.82 -1.38
CA PHE A 384 -18.62 11.35 -0.75
C PHE A 384 -18.51 12.86 -0.47
N LEU A 385 -17.40 13.30 0.08
CA LEU A 385 -17.13 14.72 0.29
C LEU A 385 -17.12 15.49 -1.03
N SER A 386 -16.50 14.94 -2.09
CA SER A 386 -16.49 15.53 -3.42
C SER A 386 -17.91 15.71 -3.98
N ASP A 387 -18.75 14.67 -3.90
CA ASP A 387 -20.14 14.76 -4.34
C ASP A 387 -20.93 15.80 -3.53
N ARG A 388 -20.73 15.86 -2.20
CA ARG A 388 -21.42 16.84 -1.32
C ARG A 388 -21.01 18.26 -1.62
N PHE A 389 -19.71 18.55 -1.75
CA PHE A 389 -19.24 19.90 -2.06
C PHE A 389 -19.59 20.32 -3.49
N THR A 390 -19.61 19.37 -4.44
CA THR A 390 -20.13 19.64 -5.80
C THR A 390 -21.61 20.07 -5.73
N ALA A 391 -22.44 19.35 -4.97
CA ALA A 391 -23.84 19.69 -4.81
C ALA A 391 -24.05 21.06 -4.11
N MET A 392 -23.22 21.40 -3.12
CA MET A 392 -23.27 22.69 -2.43
C MET A 392 -22.81 23.85 -3.30
N ALA A 393 -21.96 23.62 -4.30
CA ALA A 393 -21.51 24.63 -5.26
C ALA A 393 -22.52 24.89 -6.38
N LEU A 394 -23.54 24.05 -6.53
CA LEU A 394 -24.62 24.19 -7.49
C LEU A 394 -25.83 24.88 -6.83
N SER A 395 -26.40 25.87 -7.49
CA SER A 395 -27.68 26.45 -7.06
C SER A 395 -28.83 25.46 -7.24
N ASP A 396 -29.88 25.63 -6.43
CA ASP A 396 -31.13 24.86 -6.53
C ASP A 396 -31.66 24.83 -7.96
N GLY A 397 -31.89 23.67 -8.52
CA GLY A 397 -32.38 23.46 -9.90
C GLY A 397 -31.28 23.11 -10.93
N LEU A 398 -30.01 23.47 -10.71
CA LEU A 398 -28.92 23.11 -11.61
C LEU A 398 -28.35 21.71 -11.29
N ALA A 399 -28.50 21.26 -10.06
CA ALA A 399 -28.01 19.94 -9.63
C ALA A 399 -28.58 18.79 -10.48
N ALA A 400 -29.85 18.87 -10.89
CA ALA A 400 -30.51 17.89 -11.75
C ALA A 400 -29.97 17.89 -13.19
N GLN A 401 -29.35 18.95 -13.66
CA GLN A 401 -28.79 19.07 -15.00
C GLN A 401 -27.33 18.65 -15.06
N CYS A 402 -26.61 18.63 -13.93
CA CYS A 402 -25.18 18.34 -13.83
C CYS A 402 -24.90 16.85 -13.62
N HIS A 403 -25.42 15.98 -14.49
CA HIS A 403 -25.15 14.54 -14.45
C HIS A 403 -24.41 14.04 -15.70
N GLY A 404 -23.58 13.03 -15.55
CA GLY A 404 -22.91 12.35 -16.65
C GLY A 404 -22.03 13.27 -17.48
N LYS A 405 -22.27 13.32 -18.79
CA LYS A 405 -21.50 14.16 -19.72
C LYS A 405 -21.64 15.67 -19.42
N ALA A 406 -22.73 16.10 -18.83
CA ALA A 406 -22.93 17.49 -18.46
C ALA A 406 -21.86 18.01 -17.48
N LEU A 407 -21.32 17.15 -16.62
CA LEU A 407 -20.18 17.47 -15.73
C LEU A 407 -18.90 17.86 -16.47
N SER A 408 -18.78 17.56 -17.75
CA SER A 408 -17.61 17.88 -18.57
C SER A 408 -17.89 18.81 -19.74
N THR A 409 -19.17 19.12 -20.00
CA THR A 409 -19.58 19.95 -21.16
C THR A 409 -20.21 21.26 -20.75
N ILE A 410 -20.83 21.31 -19.57
CA ILE A 410 -21.48 22.53 -19.07
C ILE A 410 -20.52 23.24 -18.10
N PRO A 411 -20.08 24.50 -18.37
CA PRO A 411 -19.07 25.18 -17.56
C PRO A 411 -19.40 25.24 -16.07
N VAL A 412 -20.63 25.60 -15.71
CA VAL A 412 -21.08 25.65 -14.29
C VAL A 412 -20.96 24.28 -13.59
N CYS A 413 -21.24 23.18 -14.31
CA CYS A 413 -21.09 21.83 -13.76
C CYS A 413 -19.61 21.43 -13.60
N GLN A 414 -18.75 21.87 -14.53
CA GLN A 414 -17.31 21.66 -14.45
C GLN A 414 -16.71 22.39 -13.23
N ASP A 415 -17.05 23.67 -13.06
CA ASP A 415 -16.58 24.49 -11.93
C ASP A 415 -17.03 23.89 -10.59
N ALA A 416 -18.31 23.50 -10.48
CA ALA A 416 -18.81 22.86 -9.28
C ALA A 416 -18.10 21.54 -8.96
N SER A 417 -17.82 20.71 -9.99
CA SER A 417 -17.08 19.46 -9.83
C SER A 417 -15.60 19.68 -9.44
N ALA A 418 -14.98 20.75 -9.96
CA ALA A 418 -13.63 21.17 -9.58
C ALA A 418 -13.56 21.67 -8.13
N ILE A 419 -14.55 22.47 -7.71
CA ILE A 419 -14.70 22.93 -6.33
C ILE A 419 -14.90 21.72 -5.40
N GLY A 420 -15.78 20.80 -5.76
CA GLY A 420 -16.10 19.62 -4.96
C GLY A 420 -14.88 18.77 -4.66
N ILE A 421 -14.13 18.37 -5.69
CA ILE A 421 -12.95 17.54 -5.52
C ILE A 421 -11.81 18.26 -4.78
N ARG A 422 -11.65 19.57 -5.02
CA ARG A 422 -10.65 20.41 -4.34
C ARG A 422 -10.84 20.39 -2.83
N TRP A 423 -12.05 20.73 -2.36
CA TRP A 423 -12.35 20.75 -0.93
C TRP A 423 -12.36 19.38 -0.29
N ALA A 424 -12.79 18.34 -1.02
CA ALA A 424 -12.71 16.97 -0.54
C ALA A 424 -11.26 16.57 -0.26
N LEU A 425 -10.32 16.90 -1.15
CA LEU A 425 -8.90 16.63 -0.95
C LEU A 425 -8.32 17.47 0.18
N VAL A 426 -8.62 18.77 0.27
CA VAL A 426 -8.18 19.64 1.37
C VAL A 426 -8.61 19.05 2.72
N ILE A 427 -9.87 18.64 2.87
CA ILE A 427 -10.37 18.04 4.12
C ILE A 427 -9.71 16.69 4.39
N SER A 428 -9.51 15.87 3.37
CA SER A 428 -8.85 14.57 3.53
C SER A 428 -7.42 14.69 4.06
N THR A 429 -6.72 15.83 3.82
CA THR A 429 -5.38 16.07 4.38
C THR A 429 -5.39 16.25 5.90
N LEU A 430 -6.52 16.63 6.52
CA LEU A 430 -6.64 16.74 7.99
C LEU A 430 -6.41 15.40 8.68
N ALA A 431 -6.59 14.28 7.99
CA ALA A 431 -6.25 12.97 8.49
C ALA A 431 -4.76 12.88 8.89
N PHE A 432 -3.87 13.62 8.22
CA PHE A 432 -2.46 13.65 8.58
C PHE A 432 -2.21 14.31 9.93
N LEU A 433 -2.95 15.36 10.28
CA LEU A 433 -2.88 15.96 11.61
C LEU A 433 -3.38 14.99 12.69
N TRP A 434 -4.48 14.30 12.42
CA TRP A 434 -4.98 13.27 13.33
C TRP A 434 -3.97 12.12 13.49
N ALA A 435 -3.37 11.65 12.42
CA ALA A 435 -2.31 10.66 12.47
C ALA A 435 -1.10 11.15 13.28
N ALA A 436 -0.69 12.42 13.10
CA ALA A 436 0.40 13.03 13.87
C ALA A 436 0.11 13.04 15.38
N VAL A 437 -1.14 13.32 15.79
CA VAL A 437 -1.56 13.24 17.20
C VAL A 437 -1.33 11.84 17.75
N HIS A 438 -1.67 10.78 17.00
CA HIS A 438 -1.39 9.42 17.44
C HIS A 438 0.11 9.16 17.65
N TYR A 439 0.98 9.61 16.72
CA TYR A 439 2.42 9.48 16.88
C TYR A 439 2.97 10.28 18.08
N LEU A 440 2.43 11.47 18.32
CA LEU A 440 2.81 12.27 19.51
C LEU A 440 2.37 11.61 20.82
N ILE A 441 1.21 10.96 20.85
CA ILE A 441 0.77 10.17 22.01
C ILE A 441 1.69 8.96 22.20
N ALA A 442 2.05 8.25 21.14
CA ALA A 442 3.00 7.15 21.19
C ALA A 442 4.36 7.57 21.81
N ALA A 443 4.82 8.79 21.52
CA ALA A 443 6.08 9.32 22.07
C ALA A 443 6.09 9.41 23.61
N ARG A 444 4.90 9.55 24.24
CA ARG A 444 4.80 9.69 25.71
C ARG A 444 5.12 8.39 26.44
N THR A 445 4.76 7.26 25.87
CA THR A 445 4.91 5.95 26.52
C THR A 445 6.05 5.13 25.92
N LEU A 446 6.61 5.54 24.79
CA LEU A 446 7.55 4.75 24.00
C LEU A 446 8.75 4.22 24.77
N ARG A 447 9.38 5.07 25.62
CA ARG A 447 10.56 4.64 26.39
C ARG A 447 10.20 3.51 27.35
N ARG A 448 9.09 3.65 28.09
CA ARG A 448 8.58 2.62 29.00
C ARG A 448 8.20 1.35 28.23
N ASP A 449 7.53 1.50 27.09
CA ASP A 449 7.03 0.36 26.31
C ASP A 449 8.16 -0.41 25.61
N LEU A 450 9.35 0.18 25.45
CA LEU A 450 10.56 -0.47 24.93
C LEU A 450 11.31 -1.28 26.00
N GLU A 451 11.06 -1.04 27.31
CA GLU A 451 11.66 -1.83 28.37
C GLU A 451 11.20 -3.29 28.27
N PRO A 452 12.13 -4.26 28.49
CA PRO A 452 11.76 -5.68 28.57
C PRO A 452 10.70 -5.90 29.65
N ASP A 453 9.75 -6.82 29.40
CA ASP A 453 8.79 -7.17 30.44
C ASP A 453 9.54 -7.91 31.58
N ALA A 454 9.18 -7.62 32.83
CA ALA A 454 9.84 -8.17 34.02
C ALA A 454 9.87 -9.71 34.12
N VAL A 455 9.12 -10.41 33.27
CA VAL A 455 9.05 -11.88 33.18
C VAL A 455 10.13 -12.49 32.28
N GLU A 456 10.82 -11.68 31.46
CA GLU A 456 11.87 -12.17 30.52
C GLU A 456 13.29 -12.02 31.09
N SER A 457 13.47 -11.59 32.33
CA SER A 457 14.78 -11.64 33.00
C SER A 457 15.14 -13.11 33.23
N PRO A 458 16.28 -13.63 32.69
CA PRO A 458 16.75 -14.94 33.09
C PRO A 458 16.88 -14.94 34.61
N GLU A 459 16.29 -15.92 35.28
CA GLU A 459 16.55 -16.15 36.71
C GLU A 459 18.07 -16.06 36.94
N ALA A 460 18.48 -15.19 37.83
CA ALA A 460 19.87 -15.11 38.25
C ALA A 460 20.32 -16.53 38.65
N PRO A 461 21.52 -16.97 38.26
CA PRO A 461 21.98 -18.33 38.61
C PRO A 461 21.86 -18.50 40.11
N VAL A 462 21.03 -19.45 40.53
CA VAL A 462 20.95 -19.88 41.92
C VAL A 462 22.39 -20.24 42.38
N THR A 463 23.01 -19.38 43.11
CA THR A 463 24.28 -19.70 43.79
C THR A 463 24.01 -20.85 44.74
N ALA A 464 24.47 -22.04 44.39
CA ALA A 464 24.43 -23.17 45.26
C ALA A 464 25.24 -22.82 46.55
N PRO A 465 24.73 -23.17 47.73
CA PRO A 465 25.50 -22.92 48.96
C PRO A 465 26.73 -23.81 48.95
N VAL A 466 27.91 -23.20 49.06
CA VAL A 466 29.17 -23.89 49.29
C VAL A 466 29.07 -24.46 50.69
N SER A 467 29.02 -25.78 50.84
CA SER A 467 29.23 -26.56 52.07
C SER A 467 30.64 -27.10 52.10
#